data_6ed345feae6d60effd5fb94f955c5cd5
#
_entry.id   6ed345feae6d60effd5fb94f955c5cd5
#
_cell.length_a   1.000
_cell.length_b   1.000
_cell.length_c   1.000
_cell.angle_alpha   90.00
_cell.angle_beta   90.00
_cell.angle_gamma   90.00
#
_symmetry.space_group_name_H-M   'P 1'
#
loop_
_entity.id
_entity.type
_entity.pdbx_description
1 polymer ?
#
loop_
_entity_poly.entity_id
_entity_poly.type
_entity_poly.pdbx_seq_one_letter_code
_entity_poly.pdbx_strand_id
1 'polypeptide(L)'
;MRYRVAAGTLTVQARSRVHDTTTVWNKITGEITADPDTLATAGATAHFEVDMTAFDAGDFLKNRKLRKDFDLEHHPRASFELGALHGVVRAGASFTATAVGTLGWRGRQVELTLAGRGTLDEMGVEATATFDLDIRRLGLSAPRFLIFKVEDEVTVEVAIRGTVMP
;
A
#
# COMPACT_ATOMS: atom_id res chain seq x y z
N MET A 1 -1.31 20.92 -7.63
CA MET A 1 -1.50 21.01 -6.17
C MET A 1 -0.71 19.91 -5.48
N ARG A 2 -0.26 20.16 -4.28
CA ARG A 2 0.46 19.18 -3.47
C ARG A 2 -0.39 18.79 -2.28
N TYR A 3 -0.43 17.52 -2.00
CA TYR A 3 -1.18 16.97 -0.87
C TYR A 3 -0.22 16.19 0.04
N ARG A 4 -0.37 16.40 1.34
CA ARG A 4 0.37 15.62 2.34
C ARG A 4 -0.50 14.49 2.86
N VAL A 5 0.02 13.29 2.80
CA VAL A 5 -0.59 12.11 3.40
C VAL A 5 0.07 11.86 4.75
N ALA A 6 -0.73 11.90 5.81
CA ALA A 6 -0.29 11.63 7.19
C ALA A 6 -1.14 10.55 7.86
N ALA A 7 -2.15 10.04 7.17
CA ALA A 7 -3.03 8.99 7.67
C ALA A 7 -3.28 7.97 6.58
N GLY A 8 -3.24 6.70 6.95
CA GLY A 8 -3.54 5.61 6.04
C GLY A 8 -3.41 4.25 6.69
N THR A 9 -3.93 3.25 6.01
CA THR A 9 -3.82 1.85 6.40
C THR A 9 -3.41 1.00 5.21
N LEU A 10 -2.58 0.02 5.48
CA LEU A 10 -2.23 -1.03 4.54
C LEU A 10 -2.64 -2.34 5.18
N THR A 11 -3.57 -3.05 4.55
CA THR A 11 -4.12 -4.29 5.05
C THR A 11 -3.70 -5.43 4.14
N VAL A 12 -3.10 -6.45 4.70
CA VAL A 12 -2.66 -7.65 3.99
C VAL A 12 -3.48 -8.83 4.44
N GLN A 13 -4.14 -9.49 3.49
CA GLN A 13 -4.86 -10.73 3.68
C GLN A 13 -4.01 -11.88 3.16
N ALA A 14 -3.59 -12.75 4.07
CA ALA A 14 -2.84 -13.95 3.75
C ALA A 14 -3.72 -15.17 4.01
N ARG A 15 -3.77 -16.08 3.04
CA ARG A 15 -4.68 -17.22 3.07
C ARG A 15 -3.96 -18.49 3.48
N SER A 16 -4.67 -19.33 4.22
CA SER A 16 -4.27 -20.70 4.51
C SER A 16 -5.46 -21.64 4.35
N ARG A 17 -5.21 -22.95 4.42
CA ARG A 17 -6.28 -23.95 4.34
C ARG A 17 -7.28 -23.86 5.48
N VAL A 18 -6.87 -23.32 6.61
CA VAL A 18 -7.65 -23.36 7.86
C VAL A 18 -8.34 -22.04 8.12
N HIS A 19 -7.61 -20.94 8.01
CA HIS A 19 -8.14 -19.59 8.18
C HIS A 19 -7.21 -18.56 7.55
N ASP A 20 -7.78 -17.42 7.23
CA ASP A 20 -7.05 -16.29 6.70
C ASP A 20 -6.43 -15.48 7.83
N THR A 21 -5.28 -14.88 7.57
CA THR A 21 -4.61 -13.98 8.50
C THR A 21 -4.66 -12.56 7.95
N THR A 22 -5.10 -11.63 8.76
CA THR A 22 -5.13 -10.20 8.42
C THR A 22 -4.03 -9.48 9.19
N THR A 23 -3.18 -8.75 8.48
CA THR A 23 -2.16 -7.90 9.07
C THR A 23 -2.39 -6.46 8.62
N VAL A 24 -2.35 -5.52 9.55
CA VAL A 24 -2.61 -4.10 9.28
C VAL A 24 -1.40 -3.27 9.68
N TRP A 25 -0.93 -2.44 8.76
CA TRP A 25 0.02 -1.35 9.00
C TRP A 25 -0.75 -0.05 8.98
N ASN A 26 -0.50 0.83 9.93
CA ASN A 26 -1.28 2.06 10.11
C ASN A 26 -0.46 3.35 10.09
N LYS A 27 0.81 3.27 9.72
CA LYS A 27 1.66 4.45 9.58
C LYS A 27 2.15 4.58 8.14
N ILE A 28 1.38 5.33 7.37
CA ILE A 28 1.69 5.67 5.97
C ILE A 28 1.83 7.18 5.89
N THR A 29 2.94 7.62 5.33
CA THR A 29 3.20 9.04 5.05
C THR A 29 3.57 9.22 3.59
N GLY A 30 3.38 10.40 3.05
CA GLY A 30 3.78 10.68 1.69
C GLY A 30 3.28 12.01 1.16
N GLU A 31 3.54 12.21 -0.12
CA GLU A 31 3.12 13.38 -0.86
C GLU A 31 2.55 12.96 -2.22
N ILE A 32 1.51 13.67 -2.63
CA ILE A 32 0.90 13.53 -3.94
C ILE A 32 0.94 14.90 -4.60
N THR A 33 1.36 14.94 -5.86
CA THR A 33 1.24 16.13 -6.73
C THR A 33 0.27 15.80 -7.84
N ALA A 34 -0.86 16.49 -7.86
CA ALA A 34 -1.91 16.32 -8.84
C ALA A 34 -2.71 17.61 -8.97
N ASP A 35 -3.34 17.80 -10.10
CA ASP A 35 -4.32 18.87 -10.29
C ASP A 35 -5.69 18.22 -10.50
N PRO A 36 -6.69 18.54 -9.65
CA PRO A 36 -8.03 17.98 -9.80
C PRO A 36 -8.64 18.19 -11.18
N ASP A 37 -8.35 19.32 -11.82
CA ASP A 37 -8.93 19.68 -13.11
C ASP A 37 -8.28 18.92 -14.28
N THR A 38 -7.05 18.46 -14.12
CA THR A 38 -6.29 17.82 -15.21
C THR A 38 -5.83 16.39 -14.89
N LEU A 39 -6.37 15.78 -13.86
CA LEU A 39 -5.95 14.43 -13.44
C LEU A 39 -6.03 13.42 -14.59
N ALA A 40 -7.08 13.49 -15.39
CA ALA A 40 -7.30 12.57 -16.51
C ALA A 40 -6.29 12.72 -17.66
N THR A 41 -5.70 13.89 -17.82
CA THR A 41 -4.77 14.21 -18.91
C THR A 41 -3.32 14.35 -18.46
N ALA A 42 -3.08 15.00 -17.32
CA ALA A 42 -1.73 15.24 -16.80
C ALA A 42 -1.27 14.16 -15.80
N GLY A 43 -2.21 13.38 -15.26
CA GLY A 43 -1.89 12.36 -14.28
C GLY A 43 -1.49 12.92 -12.91
N ALA A 44 -0.70 12.15 -12.19
CA ALA A 44 -0.21 12.51 -10.86
C ALA A 44 1.16 11.91 -10.62
N THR A 45 1.90 12.48 -9.68
CA THR A 45 3.08 11.86 -9.09
C THR A 45 2.83 11.66 -7.59
N ALA A 46 3.38 10.61 -7.03
CA ALA A 46 3.24 10.35 -5.61
C ALA A 46 4.41 9.52 -5.09
N HIS A 47 4.75 9.79 -3.84
CA HIS A 47 5.71 9.00 -3.08
C HIS A 47 5.13 8.71 -1.71
N PHE A 48 5.18 7.45 -1.30
CA PHE A 48 4.70 7.01 0.01
C PHE A 48 5.77 6.21 0.74
N GLU A 49 5.74 6.30 2.05
CA GLU A 49 6.52 5.45 2.93
C GLU A 49 5.61 4.80 3.96
N VAL A 50 5.89 3.54 4.27
CA VAL A 50 5.22 2.77 5.32
C VAL A 50 6.24 2.43 6.39
N ASP A 51 5.93 2.74 7.63
CA ASP A 51 6.68 2.24 8.79
C ASP A 51 6.30 0.77 8.99
N MET A 52 7.17 -0.13 8.56
CA MET A 52 6.91 -1.57 8.61
C MET A 52 6.96 -2.14 10.02
N THR A 53 7.43 -1.36 11.00
CA THR A 53 7.43 -1.77 12.40
C THR A 53 6.09 -1.54 13.10
N ALA A 54 5.23 -0.71 12.51
CA ALA A 54 3.94 -0.32 13.08
C ALA A 54 2.81 -1.17 12.49
N PHE A 55 2.71 -2.42 12.93
CA PHE A 55 1.72 -3.38 12.42
C PHE A 55 1.09 -4.21 13.52
N ASP A 56 -0.05 -4.82 13.18
CA ASP A 56 -0.73 -5.81 14.00
C ASP A 56 -1.23 -6.96 13.11
N ALA A 57 -0.81 -8.18 13.45
CA ALA A 57 -1.22 -9.42 12.77
C ALA A 57 -2.29 -10.19 13.54
N GLY A 58 -2.86 -9.59 14.59
CA GLY A 58 -3.97 -10.12 15.36
C GLY A 58 -3.61 -10.65 16.75
N ASP A 59 -2.39 -11.12 16.95
CA ASP A 59 -1.94 -11.54 18.27
C ASP A 59 -0.42 -11.36 18.47
N PHE A 60 0.01 -11.42 19.70
CA PHE A 60 1.40 -11.17 20.08
C PHE A 60 2.39 -12.16 19.43
N LEU A 61 2.04 -13.44 19.36
CA LEU A 61 2.93 -14.45 18.80
C LEU A 61 3.13 -14.26 17.29
N LYS A 62 2.06 -13.96 16.56
CA LYS A 62 2.13 -13.64 15.14
C LYS A 62 2.94 -12.37 14.90
N ASN A 63 2.71 -11.31 15.68
CA ASN A 63 3.46 -10.07 15.57
C ASN A 63 4.96 -10.30 15.77
N ARG A 64 5.32 -11.07 16.78
CA ARG A 64 6.72 -11.40 17.09
C ARG A 64 7.37 -12.19 15.95
N LYS A 65 6.65 -13.19 15.42
CA LYS A 65 7.15 -14.02 14.32
C LYS A 65 7.36 -13.20 13.04
N LEU A 66 6.41 -12.37 12.67
CA LEU A 66 6.52 -11.55 11.46
C LEU A 66 7.62 -10.51 11.59
N ARG A 67 7.81 -9.91 12.77
CA ARG A 67 8.90 -8.97 13.00
C ARG A 67 10.26 -9.60 12.71
N LYS A 68 10.43 -10.86 13.11
CA LYS A 68 11.64 -11.64 12.88
C LYS A 68 11.74 -12.09 11.42
N ASP A 69 10.69 -12.67 10.87
CA ASP A 69 10.68 -13.22 9.51
C ASP A 69 10.92 -12.14 8.45
N PHE A 70 10.39 -10.94 8.67
CA PHE A 70 10.58 -9.79 7.78
C PHE A 70 11.89 -9.06 8.03
N ASP A 71 12.60 -9.39 9.09
CA ASP A 71 13.84 -8.72 9.50
C ASP A 71 13.64 -7.20 9.60
N LEU A 72 12.63 -6.79 10.36
CA LEU A 72 12.24 -5.39 10.46
C LEU A 72 13.29 -4.52 11.14
N GLU A 73 14.20 -5.11 11.90
CA GLU A 73 15.36 -4.41 12.46
C GLU A 73 16.24 -3.80 11.36
N HIS A 74 16.42 -4.53 10.24
CA HIS A 74 17.24 -4.09 9.11
C HIS A 74 16.42 -3.48 7.98
N HIS A 75 15.10 -3.71 7.96
CA HIS A 75 14.22 -3.28 6.88
C HIS A 75 12.94 -2.61 7.44
N PRO A 76 13.09 -1.50 8.19
CA PRO A 76 11.96 -0.91 8.90
C PRO A 76 11.01 -0.10 8.01
N ARG A 77 11.38 0.18 6.76
CA ARG A 77 10.59 1.02 5.86
C ARG A 77 10.38 0.38 4.51
N ALA A 78 9.16 0.50 4.00
CA ALA A 78 8.83 0.25 2.61
C ALA A 78 8.48 1.57 1.93
N SER A 79 8.72 1.66 0.63
CA SER A 79 8.40 2.85 -0.16
C SER A 79 7.61 2.47 -1.40
N PHE A 80 6.82 3.41 -1.90
CA PHE A 80 6.12 3.29 -3.17
C PHE A 80 6.23 4.58 -3.96
N GLU A 81 6.65 4.47 -5.22
CA GLU A 81 6.69 5.56 -6.18
C GLU A 81 5.64 5.34 -7.26
N LEU A 82 4.72 6.28 -7.41
CA LEU A 82 3.77 6.25 -8.51
C LEU A 82 4.46 6.67 -9.79
N GLY A 83 4.45 5.80 -10.81
CA GLY A 83 5.03 6.08 -12.12
C GLY A 83 4.04 6.63 -13.12
N ALA A 84 2.80 6.09 -13.14
CA ALA A 84 1.79 6.49 -14.11
C ALA A 84 0.37 6.17 -13.63
N LEU A 85 -0.60 6.95 -14.11
CA LEU A 85 -2.02 6.65 -14.03
C LEU A 85 -2.56 6.39 -15.43
N HIS A 86 -3.37 5.35 -15.57
CA HIS A 86 -4.02 4.98 -16.81
C HIS A 86 -5.53 4.87 -16.61
N GLY A 87 -6.29 5.14 -17.69
CA GLY A 87 -7.73 4.96 -17.69
C GLY A 87 -8.45 5.76 -16.61
N VAL A 88 -8.02 6.97 -16.34
CA VAL A 88 -8.63 7.83 -15.34
C VAL A 88 -10.03 8.22 -15.79
N VAL A 89 -11.01 7.91 -14.95
CA VAL A 89 -12.41 8.31 -15.14
C VAL A 89 -12.81 9.21 -13.99
N ARG A 90 -13.29 10.40 -14.31
CA ARG A 90 -13.74 11.40 -13.34
C ARG A 90 -15.25 11.52 -13.33
N ALA A 91 -15.81 11.66 -12.13
CA ALA A 91 -17.22 12.00 -11.92
C ALA A 91 -17.28 12.98 -10.74
N GLY A 92 -17.26 14.28 -11.04
CA GLY A 92 -17.06 15.31 -10.01
C GLY A 92 -15.71 15.15 -9.33
N ALA A 93 -15.68 15.09 -8.03
CA ALA A 93 -14.47 14.84 -7.25
C ALA A 93 -14.04 13.37 -7.28
N SER A 94 -14.93 12.45 -7.61
CA SER A 94 -14.64 11.01 -7.62
C SER A 94 -13.81 10.62 -8.83
N PHE A 95 -12.96 9.60 -8.66
CA PHE A 95 -12.17 9.03 -9.75
C PHE A 95 -11.98 7.53 -9.59
N THR A 96 -11.74 6.87 -10.72
CA THR A 96 -11.17 5.53 -10.80
C THR A 96 -9.97 5.59 -11.75
N ALA A 97 -8.96 4.80 -11.51
CA ALA A 97 -7.76 4.74 -12.36
C ALA A 97 -7.01 3.43 -12.13
N THR A 98 -6.17 3.07 -13.09
CA THR A 98 -5.14 2.06 -12.91
C THR A 98 -3.82 2.78 -12.62
N ALA A 99 -3.22 2.48 -11.49
CA ALA A 99 -1.94 3.04 -11.09
C ALA A 99 -0.81 2.03 -11.33
N VAL A 100 0.28 2.50 -11.90
CA VAL A 100 1.51 1.71 -12.06
C VAL A 100 2.61 2.38 -11.26
N GLY A 101 3.29 1.62 -10.44
CA GLY A 101 4.36 2.15 -9.61
C GLY A 101 5.32 1.09 -9.14
N THR A 102 6.29 1.51 -8.33
CA THR A 102 7.35 0.64 -7.83
C THR A 102 7.33 0.57 -6.31
N LEU A 103 7.20 -0.62 -5.79
CA LEU A 103 7.35 -0.93 -4.37
C LEU A 103 8.82 -1.24 -4.08
N GLY A 104 9.40 -0.56 -3.12
CA GLY A 104 10.75 -0.81 -2.62
C GLY A 104 10.71 -1.30 -1.18
N TRP A 105 11.26 -2.46 -0.92
CA TRP A 105 11.43 -3.01 0.43
C TRP A 105 12.44 -4.14 0.42
N ARG A 106 13.18 -4.27 1.51
CA ARG A 106 14.17 -5.34 1.70
C ARG A 106 15.24 -5.37 0.61
N GLY A 107 15.62 -4.18 0.08
CA GLY A 107 16.60 -4.07 -0.99
C GLY A 107 16.09 -4.51 -2.36
N ARG A 108 14.79 -4.76 -2.50
CA ARG A 108 14.17 -5.17 -3.75
C ARG A 108 13.19 -4.14 -4.26
N GLN A 109 13.02 -4.10 -5.57
CA GLN A 109 12.04 -3.26 -6.23
C GLN A 109 11.10 -4.13 -7.04
N VAL A 110 9.80 -3.90 -6.87
CA VAL A 110 8.73 -4.66 -7.51
C VAL A 110 7.78 -3.69 -8.18
N GLU A 111 7.61 -3.84 -9.50
CA GLU A 111 6.59 -3.08 -10.21
C GLU A 111 5.20 -3.64 -9.88
N LEU A 112 4.27 -2.72 -9.54
CA LEU A 112 2.90 -3.06 -9.20
C LEU A 112 1.93 -2.33 -10.12
N THR A 113 0.83 -3.00 -10.44
CA THR A 113 -0.33 -2.42 -11.10
C THR A 113 -1.51 -2.51 -10.14
N LEU A 114 -2.08 -1.36 -9.80
CA LEU A 114 -3.11 -1.25 -8.79
C LEU A 114 -4.40 -0.69 -9.38
N ALA A 115 -5.52 -1.27 -8.98
CA ALA A 115 -6.82 -0.69 -9.23
C ALA A 115 -7.13 0.34 -8.14
N GLY A 116 -7.22 1.61 -8.50
CA GLY A 116 -7.40 2.71 -7.58
C GLY A 116 -8.73 3.43 -7.77
N ARG A 117 -9.26 3.95 -6.68
CA ARG A 117 -10.45 4.81 -6.67
C ARG A 117 -10.40 5.77 -5.50
N GLY A 118 -11.13 6.85 -5.61
CA GLY A 118 -11.21 7.80 -4.51
C GLY A 118 -11.83 9.12 -4.91
N THR A 119 -11.49 10.13 -4.14
CA THR A 119 -11.89 11.52 -4.39
C THR A 119 -10.66 12.42 -4.35
N LEU A 120 -10.64 13.40 -5.22
CA LEU A 120 -9.60 14.42 -5.31
C LEU A 120 -10.25 15.75 -5.60
N ASP A 121 -10.05 16.73 -4.73
CA ASP A 121 -10.52 18.09 -4.89
C ASP A 121 -9.52 19.08 -4.30
N GLU A 122 -9.89 20.36 -4.28
CA GLU A 122 -9.03 21.43 -3.77
C GLU A 122 -8.74 21.33 -2.26
N MET A 123 -9.50 20.53 -1.52
CA MET A 123 -9.36 20.37 -0.08
C MET A 123 -8.46 19.19 0.29
N GLY A 124 -8.55 18.10 -0.47
CA GLY A 124 -7.81 16.90 -0.11
C GLY A 124 -8.00 15.75 -1.06
N VAL A 125 -7.46 14.62 -0.66
CA VAL A 125 -7.51 13.36 -1.38
C VAL A 125 -7.85 12.23 -0.41
N GLU A 126 -8.77 11.37 -0.83
CA GLU A 126 -8.99 10.05 -0.23
C GLU A 126 -8.89 9.03 -1.34
N ALA A 127 -8.12 8.00 -1.15
CA ALA A 127 -7.95 6.96 -2.17
C ALA A 127 -7.79 5.60 -1.54
N THR A 128 -8.30 4.59 -2.25
CA THR A 128 -8.06 3.19 -1.96
C THR A 128 -7.51 2.50 -3.19
N ALA A 129 -6.64 1.53 -2.98
CA ALA A 129 -6.10 0.70 -4.04
C ALA A 129 -6.01 -0.74 -3.55
N THR A 130 -6.22 -1.69 -4.48
CA THR A 130 -6.17 -3.11 -4.19
C THR A 130 -5.28 -3.80 -5.21
N PHE A 131 -4.46 -4.74 -4.76
CA PHE A 131 -3.62 -5.54 -5.63
C PHE A 131 -3.25 -6.87 -4.98
N ASP A 132 -2.86 -7.83 -5.80
CA ASP A 132 -2.28 -9.08 -5.33
C ASP A 132 -0.76 -9.01 -5.43
N LEU A 133 -0.08 -9.60 -4.45
CA LEU A 133 1.38 -9.59 -4.37
C LEU A 133 1.88 -10.98 -4.01
N ASP A 134 2.79 -11.50 -4.84
CA ASP A 134 3.58 -12.67 -4.48
C ASP A 134 4.77 -12.21 -3.64
N ILE A 135 4.77 -12.52 -2.35
CA ILE A 135 5.79 -12.05 -1.43
C ILE A 135 7.18 -12.59 -1.72
N ARG A 136 7.29 -13.66 -2.52
CA ARG A 136 8.59 -14.17 -2.97
C ARG A 136 9.36 -13.15 -3.80
N ARG A 137 8.64 -12.24 -4.48
CA ARG A 137 9.28 -11.13 -5.21
C ARG A 137 10.02 -10.16 -4.29
N LEU A 138 9.67 -10.15 -3.00
CA LEU A 138 10.38 -9.39 -1.96
C LEU A 138 11.44 -10.22 -1.23
N GLY A 139 11.71 -11.44 -1.69
CA GLY A 139 12.65 -12.34 -1.04
C GLY A 139 12.11 -13.00 0.21
N LEU A 140 10.79 -13.02 0.37
CA LEU A 140 10.12 -13.61 1.52
C LEU A 140 9.53 -14.98 1.17
N SER A 141 9.40 -15.82 2.19
CA SER A 141 8.56 -17.02 2.16
C SER A 141 7.39 -16.80 3.08
N ALA A 142 6.23 -17.38 2.77
CA ALA A 142 5.08 -17.30 3.62
C ALA A 142 5.39 -17.87 5.01
N PRO A 143 5.07 -17.15 6.08
CA PRO A 143 5.31 -17.65 7.43
C PRO A 143 4.42 -18.84 7.72
N ARG A 144 4.91 -19.75 8.57
CA ARG A 144 4.12 -20.84 9.11
C ARG A 144 3.67 -20.49 10.52
N PHE A 145 2.36 -20.54 10.74
CA PHE A 145 1.78 -20.38 12.06
C PHE A 145 1.34 -21.77 12.55
N LEU A 146 2.03 -22.29 13.54
CA LEU A 146 1.83 -23.66 14.04
C LEU A 146 2.15 -24.67 12.92
N ILE A 147 1.15 -25.47 12.53
CA ILE A 147 1.28 -26.49 11.46
C ILE A 147 0.73 -26.01 10.12
N PHE A 148 0.23 -24.77 10.06
CA PHE A 148 -0.44 -24.25 8.87
C PHE A 148 0.52 -23.42 8.01
N LYS A 149 0.58 -23.73 6.73
CA LYS A 149 1.29 -22.92 5.74
C LYS A 149 0.35 -21.89 5.15
N VAL A 150 0.77 -20.64 5.16
CA VAL A 150 0.10 -19.53 4.48
C VAL A 150 0.56 -19.47 3.02
N GLU A 151 -0.32 -19.09 2.11
CA GLU A 151 0.02 -18.94 0.70
C GLU A 151 1.03 -17.80 0.48
N ASP A 152 1.86 -17.91 -0.56
CA ASP A 152 2.84 -16.89 -0.94
C ASP A 152 2.21 -15.66 -1.60
N GLU A 153 1.04 -15.83 -2.23
CA GLU A 153 0.30 -14.69 -2.78
C GLU A 153 -0.65 -14.12 -1.73
N VAL A 154 -0.56 -12.81 -1.54
CA VAL A 154 -1.39 -12.08 -0.59
C VAL A 154 -2.20 -11.01 -1.33
N THR A 155 -3.35 -10.65 -0.77
CA THR A 155 -4.15 -9.52 -1.25
C THR A 155 -3.89 -8.32 -0.36
N VAL A 156 -3.55 -7.20 -0.98
CA VAL A 156 -3.21 -5.95 -0.30
C VAL A 156 -4.25 -4.90 -0.62
N GLU A 157 -4.76 -4.23 0.41
CA GLU A 157 -5.61 -3.06 0.27
C GLU A 157 -4.94 -1.89 1.00
N VAL A 158 -4.83 -0.76 0.30
CA VAL A 158 -4.26 0.48 0.85
C VAL A 158 -5.33 1.55 0.83
N ALA A 159 -5.50 2.23 1.95
CA ALA A 159 -6.36 3.40 2.07
C ALA A 159 -5.52 4.57 2.58
N ILE A 160 -5.61 5.71 1.93
CA ILE A 160 -4.88 6.93 2.29
C ILE A 160 -5.83 8.11 2.36
N ARG A 161 -5.45 9.07 3.20
CA ARG A 161 -6.09 10.38 3.29
C ARG A 161 -5.00 11.45 3.34
N GLY A 162 -5.15 12.45 2.49
CA GLY A 162 -4.24 13.57 2.43
C GLY A 162 -4.97 14.90 2.42
N THR A 163 -4.28 15.94 2.85
CA THR A 163 -4.77 17.32 2.85
C THR A 163 -3.89 18.18 1.96
N VAL A 164 -4.51 19.17 1.32
CA VAL A 164 -3.78 20.11 0.46
C VAL A 164 -2.73 20.86 1.29
N MET A 165 -1.55 21.03 0.72
CA MET A 165 -0.46 21.83 1.29
C MET A 165 -0.59 23.27 0.81
N PRO A 166 -0.36 24.25 1.72
CA PRO A 166 -0.35 25.66 1.33
C PRO A 166 0.76 26.00 0.35
#